data_76a1466fe4e472148831aadfc49b9f7c
#
_entry.id   76a1466fe4e472148831aadfc49b9f7c
#
_cell.length_a   1.000
_cell.length_b   1.000
_cell.length_c   1.000
_cell.angle_alpha   90.00
_cell.angle_beta   90.00
_cell.angle_gamma   90.00
#
_symmetry.space_group_name_H-M   'P 1'
#
loop_
_entity.id
_entity.type
_entity.pdbx_description
1 polymer ?
#
loop_
_entity_poly.entity_id
_entity_poly.type
_entity_poly.pdbx_seq_one_letter_code
_entity_poly.pdbx_strand_id
1 'polypeptide(L)'
;MNEDTNSIIREYLVNEAVLTAVVGTRIYCPRLPENTTLPAISFFTRGGTSSPYIPGLPEPSVQFDCWDNDPLDARTVYRALYDVLNGVQREVVTVSGTDYIIWSAIEEVQGQDLVDSDIQGYFRTLAFFKVMIQAGS
;
A
#
# COMPACT_ATOMS: atom_id res chain seq x y z
N MET A 1 -12.92 14.82 12.46
CA MET A 1 -12.94 13.45 11.91
C MET A 1 -11.58 13.16 11.30
N ASN A 2 -11.00 12.02 11.63
CA ASN A 2 -9.73 11.61 11.03
C ASN A 2 -9.93 11.13 9.59
N GLU A 3 -8.88 11.27 8.79
CA GLU A 3 -8.89 10.72 7.46
C GLU A 3 -8.92 9.18 7.51
N ASP A 4 -9.42 8.59 6.44
CA ASP A 4 -9.40 7.15 6.27
C ASP A 4 -7.94 6.64 6.16
N THR A 5 -7.67 5.49 6.76
CA THR A 5 -6.33 4.90 6.74
C THR A 5 -5.85 4.63 5.31
N ASN A 6 -6.75 4.28 4.40
CA ASN A 6 -6.39 4.07 2.99
C ASN A 6 -5.87 5.36 2.35
N SER A 7 -6.48 6.51 2.66
CA SER A 7 -6.02 7.80 2.14
C SER A 7 -4.65 8.17 2.67
N ILE A 8 -4.39 7.88 3.94
CA ILE A 8 -3.09 8.13 4.57
C ILE A 8 -2.00 7.27 3.93
N ILE A 9 -2.27 5.99 3.73
CA ILE A 9 -1.33 5.06 3.12
C ILE A 9 -1.03 5.49 1.67
N ARG A 10 -2.06 5.84 0.91
CA ARG A 10 -1.86 6.29 -0.47
C ARG A 10 -0.99 7.54 -0.53
N GLU A 11 -1.27 8.52 0.34
CA GLU A 11 -0.49 9.76 0.38
C GLU A 11 0.98 9.49 0.69
N TYR A 12 1.26 8.59 1.62
CA TYR A 12 2.63 8.18 1.90
C TYR A 12 3.30 7.60 0.65
N LEU A 13 2.62 6.67 -0.03
CA LEU A 13 3.20 5.95 -1.17
C LEU A 13 3.47 6.85 -2.37
N VAL A 14 2.56 7.79 -2.68
CA VAL A 14 2.73 8.66 -3.85
C VAL A 14 3.84 9.69 -3.66
N ASN A 15 4.33 9.86 -2.44
CA ASN A 15 5.45 10.75 -2.15
C ASN A 15 6.79 10.04 -2.04
N GLU A 16 6.83 8.71 -2.23
CA GLU A 16 8.07 7.93 -2.17
C GLU A 16 8.68 7.78 -3.56
N ALA A 17 9.82 8.45 -3.79
CA ALA A 17 10.45 8.53 -5.11
C ALA A 17 10.85 7.15 -5.68
N VAL A 18 11.29 6.23 -4.83
CA VAL A 18 11.68 4.87 -5.25
C VAL A 18 10.49 4.16 -5.89
N LEU A 19 9.30 4.32 -5.30
CA LEU A 19 8.09 3.68 -5.80
C LEU A 19 7.53 4.42 -7.02
N THR A 20 7.46 5.75 -6.98
CA THR A 20 6.91 6.54 -8.09
C THR A 20 7.78 6.48 -9.34
N ALA A 21 9.06 6.16 -9.20
CA ALA A 21 9.92 5.91 -10.36
C ALA A 21 9.47 4.67 -11.15
N VAL A 22 8.76 3.75 -10.51
CA VAL A 22 8.27 2.52 -11.14
C VAL A 22 6.82 2.67 -11.60
N VAL A 23 5.94 3.17 -10.73
CA VAL A 23 4.49 3.20 -11.01
C VAL A 23 3.91 4.59 -11.21
N GLY A 24 4.71 5.65 -11.02
CA GLY A 24 4.19 7.02 -11.03
C GLY A 24 3.16 7.19 -9.91
N THR A 25 2.03 7.79 -10.24
CA THR A 25 0.92 7.94 -9.30
C THR A 25 -0.16 6.87 -9.50
N ARG A 26 0.12 5.81 -10.24
CA ARG A 26 -0.83 4.73 -10.51
C ARG A 26 -0.93 3.79 -9.32
N ILE A 27 -1.43 4.33 -8.22
CA ILE A 27 -1.67 3.63 -6.96
C ILE A 27 -3.14 3.83 -6.63
N TYR A 28 -3.90 2.76 -6.65
CA TYR A 28 -5.35 2.80 -6.59
C TYR A 28 -5.89 2.06 -5.37
N CYS A 29 -7.01 2.54 -4.85
CA CYS A 29 -7.74 1.94 -3.75
C CYS A 29 -9.22 2.07 -4.05
N PRO A 30 -10.03 1.04 -3.89
CA PRO A 30 -9.72 -0.30 -3.36
C PRO A 30 -9.29 -1.32 -4.42
N ARG A 31 -9.34 -0.99 -5.69
CA ARG A 31 -9.00 -1.95 -6.74
C ARG A 31 -8.51 -1.23 -8.00
N LEU A 32 -7.89 -2.02 -8.87
CA LEU A 32 -7.37 -1.52 -10.13
C LEU A 32 -8.53 -1.14 -11.08
N PRO A 33 -8.54 0.09 -11.60
CA PRO A 33 -9.54 0.46 -12.61
C PRO A 33 -9.36 -0.33 -13.91
N GLU A 34 -10.45 -0.46 -14.67
CA GLU A 34 -10.37 -1.07 -16.00
C GLU A 34 -9.47 -0.25 -16.92
N ASN A 35 -8.77 -0.94 -17.82
CA ASN A 35 -7.89 -0.33 -18.82
C ASN A 35 -6.80 0.56 -18.21
N THR A 36 -6.32 0.21 -17.03
CA THR A 36 -5.27 0.94 -16.36
C THR A 36 -3.93 0.72 -17.06
N THR A 37 -3.15 1.79 -17.18
CA THR A 37 -1.77 1.68 -17.65
C THR A 37 -0.94 0.96 -16.60
N LEU A 38 -0.14 0.00 -17.05
CA LEU A 38 0.76 -0.77 -16.17
C LEU A 38 2.19 -0.23 -16.31
N PRO A 39 3.04 -0.37 -15.28
CA PRO A 39 2.78 -1.00 -13.99
C PRO A 39 1.91 -0.16 -13.07
N ALA A 40 1.23 -0.79 -12.14
CA ALA A 40 0.34 -0.13 -11.20
C ALA A 40 0.24 -0.93 -9.91
N ILE A 41 -0.26 -0.28 -8.86
CA ILE A 41 -0.53 -0.91 -7.56
C ILE A 41 -1.99 -0.66 -7.22
N SER A 42 -2.68 -1.68 -6.72
CA SER A 42 -3.97 -1.51 -6.07
C SER A 42 -3.87 -2.07 -4.64
N PHE A 43 -4.62 -1.48 -3.72
CA PHE A 43 -4.60 -1.95 -2.34
C PHE A 43 -5.94 -1.71 -1.66
N PHE A 44 -6.20 -2.48 -0.61
CA PHE A 44 -7.38 -2.27 0.23
C PHE A 44 -7.11 -2.83 1.62
N THR A 45 -7.84 -2.30 2.62
CA THR A 45 -7.74 -2.77 4.00
C THR A 45 -8.62 -4.00 4.18
N ARG A 46 -8.02 -5.06 4.72
CA ARG A 46 -8.71 -6.34 4.99
C ARG A 46 -9.25 -6.45 6.41
N GLY A 47 -9.18 -5.38 7.17
CA GLY A 47 -9.44 -5.40 8.60
C GLY A 47 -8.15 -5.08 9.34
N GLY A 48 -7.96 -5.67 10.46
CA GLY A 48 -6.79 -5.41 11.31
C GLY A 48 -7.21 -5.34 12.76
N THR A 49 -6.33 -4.78 13.59
CA THR A 49 -6.58 -4.64 15.01
C THR A 49 -6.47 -3.19 15.43
N SER A 50 -7.08 -2.87 16.55
CA SER A 50 -6.86 -1.60 17.23
C SER A 50 -6.51 -1.90 18.68
N SER A 51 -5.69 -1.03 19.28
CA SER A 51 -5.33 -1.22 20.67
C SER A 51 -6.45 -0.73 21.57
N PRO A 52 -6.98 -1.56 22.48
CA PRO A 52 -7.97 -1.07 23.43
C PRO A 52 -7.38 -0.12 24.48
N TYR A 53 -6.06 -0.09 24.60
CA TYR A 53 -5.35 0.74 25.59
C TYR A 53 -4.86 2.06 25.02
N ILE A 54 -4.79 2.20 23.69
CA ILE A 54 -4.32 3.40 23.02
C ILE A 54 -5.35 3.80 21.96
N PRO A 55 -6.34 4.63 22.34
CA PRO A 55 -7.37 5.07 21.39
C PRO A 55 -6.76 5.83 20.23
N GLY A 56 -7.32 5.63 19.04
CA GLY A 56 -6.88 6.33 17.84
C GLY A 56 -5.61 5.78 17.21
N LEU A 57 -5.21 4.55 17.57
CA LEU A 57 -4.05 3.89 16.99
C LEU A 57 -4.50 2.62 16.24
N PRO A 58 -5.10 2.78 15.05
CA PRO A 58 -5.49 1.61 14.26
C PRO A 58 -4.27 0.92 13.66
N GLU A 59 -4.40 -0.39 13.45
CA GLU A 59 -3.37 -1.22 12.86
C GLU A 59 -4.00 -2.09 11.77
N PRO A 60 -4.35 -1.47 10.62
CA PRO A 60 -4.99 -2.22 9.55
C PRO A 60 -4.03 -3.23 8.91
N SER A 61 -4.61 -4.35 8.50
CA SER A 61 -3.96 -5.31 7.61
C SER A 61 -4.34 -4.94 6.18
N VAL A 62 -3.36 -4.64 5.36
CA VAL A 62 -3.57 -4.08 4.02
C VAL A 62 -3.05 -5.07 2.99
N GLN A 63 -3.90 -5.39 2.02
CA GLN A 63 -3.53 -6.20 0.87
C GLN A 63 -3.07 -5.29 -0.26
N PHE A 64 -1.88 -5.57 -0.79
CA PHE A 64 -1.35 -4.87 -1.95
C PHE A 64 -1.25 -5.83 -3.13
N ASP A 65 -1.74 -5.40 -4.28
CA ASP A 65 -1.59 -6.11 -5.53
C ASP A 65 -0.69 -5.28 -6.44
N CYS A 66 0.46 -5.83 -6.82
CA CYS A 66 1.43 -5.17 -7.69
C CYS A 66 1.28 -5.75 -9.09
N TRP A 67 0.83 -4.92 -10.03
CA TRP A 67 0.39 -5.34 -11.35
C TRP A 67 1.39 -4.96 -12.43
N ASP A 68 1.63 -5.87 -13.36
CA ASP A 68 2.30 -5.58 -14.63
C ASP A 68 1.86 -6.61 -15.67
N ASN A 69 2.30 -6.41 -16.91
CA ASN A 69 2.01 -7.33 -17.99
C ASN A 69 3.07 -8.43 -18.17
N ASP A 70 3.98 -8.56 -17.20
CA ASP A 70 5.00 -9.60 -17.14
C ASP A 70 5.20 -9.99 -15.67
N PRO A 71 5.28 -11.31 -15.33
CA PRO A 71 5.44 -11.74 -13.94
C PRO A 71 6.71 -11.22 -13.27
N LEU A 72 7.81 -11.11 -14.00
CA LEU A 72 9.06 -10.59 -13.44
C LEU A 72 8.95 -9.09 -13.16
N ASP A 73 8.25 -8.35 -14.03
CA ASP A 73 8.04 -6.92 -13.85
C ASP A 73 7.09 -6.65 -12.69
N ALA A 74 6.06 -7.49 -12.49
CA ALA A 74 5.20 -7.40 -11.31
C ALA A 74 5.99 -7.59 -10.02
N ARG A 75 6.97 -8.50 -10.00
CA ARG A 75 7.88 -8.66 -8.87
C ARG A 75 8.74 -7.42 -8.64
N THR A 76 9.14 -6.74 -9.70
CA THR A 76 9.89 -5.47 -9.59
C THR A 76 9.05 -4.40 -8.89
N VAL A 77 7.77 -4.30 -9.22
CA VAL A 77 6.83 -3.39 -8.55
C VAL A 77 6.73 -3.76 -7.06
N TYR A 78 6.57 -5.03 -6.75
CA TYR A 78 6.50 -5.52 -5.38
C TYR A 78 7.76 -5.16 -4.59
N ARG A 79 8.94 -5.35 -5.18
CA ARG A 79 10.20 -5.04 -4.49
C ARG A 79 10.33 -3.56 -4.19
N ALA A 80 9.90 -2.69 -5.12
CA ALA A 80 9.89 -1.25 -4.87
C ALA A 80 8.94 -0.89 -3.73
N LEU A 81 7.75 -1.50 -3.68
CA LEU A 81 6.82 -1.32 -2.58
C LEU A 81 7.42 -1.78 -1.25
N TYR A 82 8.03 -2.96 -1.25
CA TYR A 82 8.68 -3.51 -0.07
C TYR A 82 9.75 -2.55 0.46
N ASP A 83 10.57 -2.00 -0.42
CA ASP A 83 11.67 -1.12 -0.04
C ASP A 83 11.20 0.17 0.63
N VAL A 84 10.04 0.70 0.22
CA VAL A 84 9.54 1.96 0.79
C VAL A 84 8.63 1.74 2.00
N LEU A 85 8.09 0.53 2.18
CA LEU A 85 7.07 0.28 3.20
C LEU A 85 7.59 -0.57 4.35
N ASN A 86 8.30 -1.66 4.07
CA ASN A 86 8.73 -2.57 5.13
C ASN A 86 9.80 -1.92 6.01
N GLY A 87 9.56 -1.95 7.32
CA GLY A 87 10.49 -1.38 8.28
C GLY A 87 10.38 0.12 8.48
N VAL A 88 9.34 0.74 7.93
CA VAL A 88 9.07 2.17 8.17
C VAL A 88 8.95 2.44 9.66
N GLN A 89 9.58 3.52 10.13
CA GLN A 89 9.53 3.94 11.52
C GLN A 89 9.19 5.43 11.60
N ARG A 90 8.05 5.74 12.19
CA ARG A 90 7.62 7.11 12.52
C ARG A 90 7.69 8.07 11.33
N GLU A 91 7.02 7.75 10.25
CA GLU A 91 6.90 8.65 9.11
C GLU A 91 5.67 9.56 9.26
N VAL A 92 5.87 10.86 9.07
CA VAL A 92 4.79 11.83 9.12
C VAL A 92 4.20 11.99 7.73
N VAL A 93 2.87 11.88 7.65
CA VAL A 93 2.12 12.04 6.40
C VAL A 93 1.06 13.10 6.61
N THR A 94 1.02 14.10 5.74
CA THR A 94 0.02 15.18 5.82
C THR A 94 -1.08 14.93 4.80
N VAL A 95 -2.32 14.84 5.26
CA VAL A 95 -3.49 14.66 4.42
C VAL A 95 -4.51 15.74 4.77
N SER A 96 -4.90 16.53 3.77
CA SER A 96 -5.89 17.62 3.96
C SER A 96 -5.53 18.55 5.11
N GLY A 97 -4.24 18.86 5.27
CA GLY A 97 -3.74 19.78 6.28
C GLY A 97 -3.57 19.19 7.67
N THR A 98 -3.85 17.91 7.85
CA THR A 98 -3.68 17.23 9.14
C THR A 98 -2.53 16.23 9.04
N ASP A 99 -1.66 16.24 10.05
CA ASP A 99 -0.52 15.30 10.10
C ASP A 99 -0.95 13.99 10.75
N TYR A 100 -0.47 12.90 10.16
CA TYR A 100 -0.63 11.55 10.69
C TYR A 100 0.75 10.90 10.78
N ILE A 101 0.89 9.94 11.67
CA ILE A 101 2.15 9.24 11.84
C ILE A 101 1.95 7.77 11.50
N ILE A 102 2.76 7.27 10.57
CA ILE A 102 2.88 5.83 10.33
C ILE A 102 4.02 5.36 11.23
N TRP A 103 3.66 4.67 12.31
CA TRP A 103 4.62 4.21 13.30
C TRP A 103 5.43 3.03 12.81
N SER A 104 4.80 2.14 12.08
CA SER A 104 5.47 0.97 11.54
C SER A 104 4.67 0.38 10.38
N ALA A 105 5.37 -0.31 9.51
CA ALA A 105 4.76 -1.15 8.48
C ALA A 105 5.62 -2.40 8.36
N ILE A 106 5.00 -3.57 8.52
CA ILE A 106 5.69 -4.85 8.54
C ILE A 106 4.96 -5.81 7.61
N GLU A 107 5.72 -6.48 6.76
CA GLU A 107 5.15 -7.49 5.86
C GLU A 107 4.66 -8.69 6.67
N GLU A 108 3.39 -9.03 6.50
CA GLU A 108 2.78 -10.19 7.17
C GLU A 108 2.94 -11.46 6.33
N VAL A 109 2.81 -11.34 5.02
CA VAL A 109 2.92 -12.46 4.09
C VAL A 109 3.76 -12.01 2.91
N GLN A 110 4.80 -12.77 2.60
CA GLN A 110 5.67 -12.47 1.46
C GLN A 110 4.90 -12.48 0.15
N GLY A 111 5.40 -11.73 -0.81
CA GLY A 111 4.78 -11.61 -2.12
C GLY A 111 4.51 -12.95 -2.79
N GLN A 112 3.29 -13.13 -3.26
CA GLN A 112 2.84 -14.32 -3.97
C GLN A 112 2.56 -13.95 -5.42
N ASP A 113 3.10 -14.74 -6.34
CA ASP A 113 2.86 -14.53 -7.77
C ASP A 113 1.52 -15.13 -8.16
N LEU A 114 0.67 -14.31 -8.76
CA LEU A 114 -0.63 -14.75 -9.23
C LEU A 114 -0.81 -14.36 -10.69
N VAL A 115 -1.50 -15.20 -11.43
CA VAL A 115 -1.94 -14.90 -12.78
C VAL A 115 -3.42 -14.58 -12.72
N ASP A 116 -3.81 -13.42 -13.25
CA ASP A 116 -5.22 -13.07 -13.30
C ASP A 116 -5.86 -13.83 -14.47
N SER A 117 -6.74 -14.78 -14.16
CA SER A 117 -7.39 -15.60 -15.16
C SER A 117 -8.50 -14.85 -15.90
N ASP A 118 -8.98 -13.74 -15.35
CA ASP A 118 -10.08 -12.97 -15.95
C ASP A 118 -9.57 -11.91 -16.92
N ILE A 119 -8.31 -11.46 -16.78
CA ILE A 119 -7.73 -10.42 -17.61
C ILE A 119 -6.44 -10.94 -18.23
N GLN A 120 -6.49 -11.21 -19.51
CA GLN A 120 -5.33 -11.73 -20.23
C GLN A 120 -4.21 -10.70 -20.27
N GLY A 121 -2.98 -11.13 -19.98
CA GLY A 121 -1.80 -10.26 -20.02
C GLY A 121 -1.57 -9.46 -18.75
N TYR A 122 -2.37 -9.71 -17.71
CA TYR A 122 -2.19 -9.06 -16.40
C TYR A 122 -1.66 -10.08 -15.41
N PHE A 123 -0.54 -9.72 -14.78
CA PHE A 123 0.08 -10.54 -13.74
C PHE A 123 0.19 -9.69 -12.48
N ARG A 124 0.04 -10.31 -11.32
CA ARG A 124 0.15 -9.58 -10.07
C ARG A 124 0.99 -10.33 -9.05
N THR A 125 1.65 -9.57 -8.20
CA THR A 125 2.29 -10.08 -6.99
C THR A 125 1.48 -9.55 -5.81
N LEU A 126 0.99 -10.46 -4.99
CA LEU A 126 0.13 -10.16 -3.84
C LEU A 126 0.97 -10.12 -2.58
N ALA A 127 0.79 -9.10 -1.77
CA ALA A 127 1.48 -8.97 -0.48
C ALA A 127 0.54 -8.40 0.57
N PHE A 128 0.83 -8.71 1.83
CA PHE A 128 0.07 -8.21 2.98
C PHE A 128 1.00 -7.51 3.94
N PHE A 129 0.62 -6.30 4.35
CA PHE A 129 1.36 -5.51 5.32
C PHE A 129 0.46 -5.10 6.47
N LYS A 130 0.99 -5.10 7.67
CA LYS A 130 0.34 -4.53 8.84
C LYS A 130 0.92 -3.13 9.06
N VAL A 131 0.08 -2.12 9.02
CA VAL A 131 0.49 -0.71 9.09
C VAL A 131 -0.13 -0.08 10.33
N MET A 132 0.70 0.46 11.21
CA MET A 132 0.24 1.12 12.43
C MET A 132 0.22 2.62 12.22
N ILE A 133 -0.95 3.23 12.36
CA ILE A 133 -1.17 4.65 12.06
C ILE A 133 -1.77 5.36 13.26
N GLN A 134 -1.36 6.62 13.48
CA GLN A 134 -1.92 7.46 14.53
C GLN A 134 -2.11 8.87 13.99
N ALA A 135 -3.20 9.52 14.39
CA ALA A 135 -3.37 10.94 14.12
C ALA A 135 -2.27 11.69 14.87
N GLY A 136 -1.55 12.55 14.15
CA GLY A 136 -0.55 13.45 14.74
C GLY A 136 -1.25 14.58 15.46
N SER A 137 -0.65 15.05 16.52
CA SER A 137 -1.20 16.17 17.28
C SER A 137 -0.46 17.46 16.96
#